data_50566852aa049cc78b14d52a394e804d
#
_entry.id   50566852aa049cc78b14d52a394e804d
#
_cell.length_a   1.000
_cell.length_b   1.000
_cell.length_c   1.000
_cell.angle_alpha   90.00
_cell.angle_beta   90.00
_cell.angle_gamma   90.00
#
_symmetry.space_group_name_H-M   'P 1'
#
loop_
_entity.id
_entity.type
_entity.pdbx_description
1 polymer ?
#
loop_
_entity_poly.entity_id
_entity_poly.type
_entity_poly.pdbx_seq_one_letter_code
_entity_poly.pdbx_strand_id
1 'polypeptide(L)'
;MKKSGVCVLLCVVGTLLCAREGRAQAGPEGASSEWQVWTGGGHGINGSQSGTGVWNLGLRYGVVITSPHGPGFMRGQLEYALDAVPAWVIVQSTNTAYGAGVNPFAFKWILTSPKKVKPYFEIEGGTLFTNTKVPEMTSRVNFTSSGAFGAHFLGEKRNWTAEVRFMHISNAGISSPNPGINTIQVRIGWGVFRK
;
A
#
# COMPACT_ATOMS: atom_id res chain seq x y z
N MET A 1 7.76 -29.44 -12.84
CA MET A 1 7.86 -28.35 -13.80
C MET A 1 6.87 -27.24 -13.43
N LYS A 2 7.26 -26.19 -12.68
CA LYS A 2 6.48 -24.96 -12.43
C LYS A 2 7.41 -23.84 -11.93
N LYS A 3 8.41 -23.45 -12.75
CA LYS A 3 9.32 -22.34 -12.42
C LYS A 3 9.18 -21.11 -13.34
N SER A 4 8.28 -21.14 -14.35
CA SER A 4 8.22 -20.09 -15.37
C SER A 4 7.42 -18.83 -14.99
N GLY A 5 6.48 -18.90 -14.04
CA GLY A 5 5.60 -17.77 -13.73
C GLY A 5 6.24 -16.63 -12.97
N VAL A 6 7.19 -16.93 -12.07
CA VAL A 6 7.86 -15.91 -11.22
C VAL A 6 8.84 -15.06 -12.04
N CYS A 7 9.54 -15.66 -13.00
CA CYS A 7 10.45 -14.93 -13.89
C CYS A 7 9.73 -13.91 -14.78
N VAL A 8 8.54 -14.25 -15.30
CA VAL A 8 7.77 -13.34 -16.16
C VAL A 8 7.27 -12.13 -15.37
N LEU A 9 6.82 -12.32 -14.13
CA LEU A 9 6.36 -11.20 -13.29
C LEU A 9 7.50 -10.24 -12.92
N LEU A 10 8.68 -10.76 -12.62
CA LEU A 10 9.87 -9.94 -12.35
C LEU A 10 10.35 -9.17 -13.58
N CYS A 11 10.27 -9.75 -14.78
CA CYS A 11 10.62 -9.07 -16.03
C CYS A 11 9.64 -7.96 -16.39
N VAL A 12 8.33 -8.12 -16.17
CA VAL A 12 7.31 -7.09 -16.44
C VAL A 12 7.47 -5.91 -15.48
N VAL A 13 7.76 -6.14 -14.21
CA VAL A 13 8.05 -5.07 -13.24
C VAL A 13 9.34 -4.34 -13.58
N GLY A 14 10.38 -5.06 -14.04
CA GLY A 14 11.65 -4.46 -14.47
C GLY A 14 11.51 -3.57 -15.70
N THR A 15 10.73 -3.97 -16.70
CA THR A 15 10.54 -3.19 -17.95
C THR A 15 9.67 -1.94 -17.74
N LEU A 16 8.69 -1.96 -16.84
CA LEU A 16 7.91 -0.76 -16.50
C LEU A 16 8.74 0.31 -15.78
N LEU A 17 9.79 -0.09 -15.06
CA LEU A 17 10.70 0.82 -14.35
C LEU A 17 11.84 1.37 -15.23
N CYS A 18 12.18 0.71 -16.33
CA CYS A 18 13.26 1.12 -17.25
C CYS A 18 12.82 2.08 -18.38
N ALA A 19 11.52 2.34 -18.53
CA ALA A 19 11.02 3.16 -19.63
C ALA A 19 11.26 4.67 -19.42
N ARG A 20 12.16 5.22 -20.23
CA ARG A 20 12.51 6.63 -20.46
C ARG A 20 13.32 7.34 -19.38
N GLU A 21 14.61 7.26 -19.53
CA GLU A 21 15.58 8.23 -19.00
C GLU A 21 15.39 9.60 -19.67
N GLY A 22 15.30 10.68 -18.88
CA GLY A 22 15.51 12.02 -19.38
C GLY A 22 14.63 13.14 -18.86
N ARG A 23 13.52 12.88 -18.18
CA ARG A 23 12.73 13.97 -17.55
C ARG A 23 12.92 14.00 -16.04
N ALA A 24 13.16 15.21 -15.49
CA ALA A 24 13.10 15.43 -14.07
C ALA A 24 11.74 14.95 -13.54
N GLN A 25 11.73 14.37 -12.33
CA GLN A 25 10.51 13.98 -11.66
C GLN A 25 9.63 15.22 -11.44
N ALA A 26 8.35 15.15 -11.81
CA ALA A 26 7.35 16.09 -11.32
C ALA A 26 7.19 15.88 -9.81
N GLY A 27 6.82 16.94 -9.08
CA GLY A 27 6.37 16.80 -7.70
C GLY A 27 4.94 16.23 -7.64
N PRO A 28 4.39 16.02 -6.44
CA PRO A 28 2.97 15.74 -6.25
C PRO A 28 2.15 17.01 -6.49
N GLU A 29 2.05 17.43 -7.74
CA GLU A 29 1.31 18.61 -8.16
C GLU A 29 -0.02 18.20 -8.79
N GLY A 30 -1.00 19.10 -8.83
CA GLY A 30 -2.29 18.84 -9.45
C GLY A 30 -2.14 18.26 -10.87
N ALA A 31 -2.91 17.21 -11.18
CA ALA A 31 -2.86 16.41 -12.40
C ALA A 31 -1.56 15.60 -12.62
N SER A 32 -0.65 15.51 -11.63
CA SER A 32 0.46 14.54 -11.70
C SER A 32 -0.02 13.14 -11.37
N SER A 33 0.58 12.13 -12.01
CA SER A 33 0.37 10.72 -11.69
C SER A 33 1.54 10.18 -10.89
N GLU A 34 1.27 9.32 -9.90
CA GLU A 34 2.26 8.54 -9.16
C GLU A 34 2.31 7.10 -9.68
N TRP A 35 3.51 6.59 -9.92
CA TRP A 35 3.77 5.17 -10.12
C TRP A 35 4.73 4.73 -9.04
N GLN A 36 4.36 3.70 -8.27
CA GLN A 36 5.16 3.24 -7.15
C GLN A 36 5.14 1.73 -7.02
N VAL A 37 6.28 1.14 -6.65
CA VAL A 37 6.38 -0.19 -6.07
C VAL A 37 6.59 0.01 -4.57
N TRP A 38 5.86 -0.76 -3.76
CA TRP A 38 5.99 -0.67 -2.32
C TRP A 38 6.00 -2.06 -1.68
N THR A 39 6.62 -2.17 -0.52
CA THR A 39 6.54 -3.34 0.35
C THR A 39 6.27 -2.91 1.78
N GLY A 40 5.52 -3.72 2.50
CA GLY A 40 5.18 -3.46 3.89
C GLY A 40 5.25 -4.72 4.73
N GLY A 41 5.43 -4.54 6.02
CA GLY A 41 5.41 -5.64 6.98
C GLY A 41 5.14 -5.15 8.39
N GLY A 42 4.62 -6.03 9.21
CA GLY A 42 4.28 -5.72 10.60
C GLY A 42 3.68 -6.88 11.36
N HIS A 43 3.13 -6.57 12.50
CA HIS A 43 2.59 -7.54 13.44
C HIS A 43 1.18 -7.22 13.88
N GLY A 44 0.45 -8.28 14.21
CA GLY A 44 -0.82 -8.20 14.90
C GLY A 44 -0.68 -7.53 16.26
N ILE A 45 -1.65 -6.69 16.57
CA ILE A 45 -1.83 -6.08 17.88
C ILE A 45 -3.18 -6.50 18.43
N ASN A 46 -3.32 -6.59 19.74
CA ASN A 46 -4.51 -7.02 20.46
C ASN A 46 -4.74 -8.55 20.54
N GLY A 47 -4.70 -9.08 21.74
CA GLY A 47 -5.19 -10.39 22.15
C GLY A 47 -4.59 -11.56 21.38
N SER A 48 -5.43 -12.47 20.94
CA SER A 48 -5.04 -13.71 20.26
C SER A 48 -4.39 -13.52 18.89
N GLN A 49 -4.48 -12.32 18.31
CA GLN A 49 -3.93 -12.00 17.00
C GLN A 49 -2.52 -11.37 17.06
N SER A 50 -1.99 -11.13 18.26
CA SER A 50 -0.66 -10.52 18.46
C SER A 50 0.48 -11.37 17.88
N GLY A 51 0.31 -12.68 17.73
CA GLY A 51 1.26 -13.58 17.08
C GLY A 51 1.23 -13.58 15.54
N THR A 52 0.31 -12.81 14.92
CA THR A 52 0.19 -12.77 13.45
C THR A 52 1.22 -11.83 12.84
N GLY A 53 2.09 -12.36 11.97
CA GLY A 53 2.99 -11.57 11.14
C GLY A 53 2.37 -11.30 9.77
N VAL A 54 2.58 -10.13 9.21
CA VAL A 54 2.08 -9.76 7.88
C VAL A 54 3.22 -9.17 7.06
N TRP A 55 3.32 -9.61 5.80
CA TRP A 55 4.16 -9.00 4.78
C TRP A 55 3.36 -8.87 3.48
N ASN A 56 3.58 -7.77 2.74
CA ASN A 56 2.91 -7.52 1.48
C ASN A 56 3.80 -6.74 0.50
N LEU A 57 3.50 -6.90 -0.79
CA LEU A 57 4.16 -6.21 -1.90
C LEU A 57 3.06 -5.68 -2.82
N GLY A 58 3.17 -4.43 -3.24
CA GLY A 58 2.18 -3.80 -4.11
C GLY A 58 2.76 -2.88 -5.18
N LEU A 59 1.91 -2.63 -6.16
CA LEU A 59 2.10 -1.68 -7.25
C LEU A 59 1.00 -0.63 -7.16
N ARG A 60 1.38 0.64 -7.09
CA ARG A 60 0.45 1.77 -7.02
C ARG A 60 0.43 2.55 -8.31
N TYR A 61 -0.79 2.93 -8.71
CA TYR A 61 -1.05 4.03 -9.62
C TYR A 61 -1.91 5.06 -8.92
N GLY A 62 -1.39 6.27 -8.74
CA GLY A 62 -2.06 7.39 -8.10
C GLY A 62 -2.22 8.58 -9.04
N VAL A 63 -3.21 9.42 -8.79
CA VAL A 63 -3.41 10.70 -9.47
C VAL A 63 -3.69 11.78 -8.44
N VAL A 64 -2.92 12.86 -8.48
CA VAL A 64 -3.17 14.05 -7.65
C VAL A 64 -4.33 14.83 -8.26
N ILE A 65 -5.49 14.78 -7.61
CA ILE A 65 -6.76 15.27 -8.16
C ILE A 65 -7.09 16.71 -7.78
N THR A 66 -6.38 17.29 -6.81
CA THR A 66 -6.60 18.69 -6.40
C THR A 66 -5.32 19.50 -6.44
N SER A 67 -5.46 20.83 -6.63
CA SER A 67 -4.41 21.79 -6.33
C SER A 67 -4.31 22.00 -4.80
N PRO A 68 -3.17 22.50 -4.29
CA PRO A 68 -2.99 22.72 -2.86
C PRO A 68 -4.03 23.69 -2.28
N HIS A 69 -4.80 23.23 -1.28
CA HIS A 69 -5.82 24.02 -0.59
C HIS A 69 -5.84 23.68 0.92
N GLY A 70 -6.66 24.37 1.68
CA GLY A 70 -6.75 24.24 3.13
C GLY A 70 -5.93 25.26 3.90
N PRO A 71 -6.20 25.42 5.20
CA PRO A 71 -5.60 26.45 6.03
C PRO A 71 -4.23 26.03 6.59
N GLY A 72 -3.30 27.00 6.72
CA GLY A 72 -2.07 26.90 7.49
C GLY A 72 -1.28 25.61 7.24
N PHE A 73 -0.92 24.92 8.31
CA PHE A 73 -0.13 23.69 8.27
C PHE A 73 -0.87 22.47 7.65
N MET A 74 -2.20 22.53 7.59
CA MET A 74 -3.03 21.51 6.94
C MET A 74 -3.15 21.72 5.43
N ARG A 75 -2.55 22.79 4.87
CA ARG A 75 -2.56 23.02 3.44
C ARG A 75 -1.93 21.85 2.71
N GLY A 76 -2.69 21.24 1.79
CA GLY A 76 -2.28 20.03 1.09
C GLY A 76 -3.09 19.82 -0.18
N GLN A 77 -2.91 18.68 -0.79
CA GLN A 77 -3.58 18.25 -2.00
C GLN A 77 -3.97 16.78 -1.89
N LEU A 78 -5.08 16.43 -2.52
CA LEU A 78 -5.63 15.09 -2.48
C LEU A 78 -5.09 14.27 -3.66
N GLU A 79 -4.58 13.09 -3.36
CA GLU A 79 -4.29 12.02 -4.31
C GLU A 79 -5.31 10.89 -4.13
N TYR A 80 -5.83 10.40 -5.23
CA TYR A 80 -6.53 9.13 -5.32
C TYR A 80 -5.62 8.10 -5.94
N ALA A 81 -5.57 6.90 -5.36
CA ALA A 81 -4.73 5.82 -5.89
C ALA A 81 -5.47 4.47 -5.89
N LEU A 82 -4.95 3.59 -6.73
CA LEU A 82 -5.32 2.18 -6.84
C LEU A 82 -4.06 1.35 -6.64
N ASP A 83 -4.12 0.36 -5.74
CA ASP A 83 -3.03 -0.58 -5.53
C ASP A 83 -3.41 -1.99 -6.01
N ALA A 84 -2.54 -2.58 -6.82
CA ALA A 84 -2.52 -4.02 -7.02
C ALA A 84 -1.54 -4.63 -6.01
N VAL A 85 -1.99 -5.63 -5.24
CA VAL A 85 -1.19 -6.29 -4.21
C VAL A 85 -1.00 -7.76 -4.59
N PRO A 86 -0.04 -8.09 -5.47
CA PRO A 86 0.15 -9.44 -5.99
C PRO A 86 0.69 -10.44 -4.96
N ALA A 87 1.22 -9.96 -3.83
CA ALA A 87 1.77 -10.84 -2.82
C ALA A 87 1.39 -10.40 -1.41
N TRP A 88 0.79 -11.33 -0.68
CA TRP A 88 0.57 -11.31 0.75
C TRP A 88 1.14 -12.57 1.37
N VAL A 89 1.80 -12.42 2.51
CA VAL A 89 2.23 -13.52 3.39
C VAL A 89 1.75 -13.18 4.79
N ILE A 90 0.92 -14.04 5.34
CA ILE A 90 0.33 -13.86 6.68
C ILE A 90 0.71 -15.08 7.49
N VAL A 91 1.64 -14.88 8.42
CA VAL A 91 2.10 -15.93 9.35
C VAL A 91 1.14 -15.97 10.53
N GLN A 92 0.45 -17.07 10.69
CA GLN A 92 -0.50 -17.32 11.78
C GLN A 92 0.10 -18.36 12.75
N SER A 93 -0.55 -18.64 13.85
CA SER A 93 -0.03 -19.56 14.87
C SER A 93 0.12 -21.00 14.37
N THR A 94 -0.78 -21.47 13.48
CA THR A 94 -0.79 -22.85 12.99
C THR A 94 -0.40 -23.00 11.53
N ASN A 95 -0.46 -21.91 10.75
CA ASN A 95 -0.17 -21.96 9.32
C ASN A 95 0.32 -20.62 8.77
N THR A 96 0.78 -20.62 7.53
CA THR A 96 1.08 -19.42 6.75
C THR A 96 0.12 -19.32 5.58
N ALA A 97 -0.60 -18.21 5.48
CA ALA A 97 -1.46 -17.89 4.36
C ALA A 97 -0.70 -17.07 3.31
N TYR A 98 -0.89 -17.41 2.05
CA TYR A 98 -0.39 -16.67 0.89
C TYR A 98 -1.58 -16.13 0.12
N GLY A 99 -1.48 -14.91 -0.39
CA GLY A 99 -2.61 -14.28 -1.05
C GLY A 99 -2.23 -13.18 -2.01
N ALA A 100 -3.27 -12.59 -2.59
CA ALA A 100 -3.23 -11.41 -3.43
C ALA A 100 -4.50 -10.59 -3.19
N GLY A 101 -4.47 -9.32 -3.61
CA GLY A 101 -5.62 -8.44 -3.48
C GLY A 101 -5.50 -7.19 -4.33
N VAL A 102 -6.51 -6.34 -4.21
CA VAL A 102 -6.52 -5.00 -4.79
C VAL A 102 -7.08 -4.03 -3.78
N ASN A 103 -6.54 -2.82 -3.74
CA ASN A 103 -7.06 -1.72 -2.94
C ASN A 103 -7.54 -0.64 -3.92
N PRO A 104 -8.85 -0.66 -4.27
CA PRO A 104 -9.41 0.29 -5.22
C PRO A 104 -9.65 1.67 -4.61
N PHE A 105 -9.55 1.79 -3.30
CA PHE A 105 -9.82 3.04 -2.57
C PHE A 105 -8.60 3.39 -1.70
N ALA A 106 -7.72 4.23 -2.24
CA ALA A 106 -6.66 4.87 -1.48
C ALA A 106 -6.76 6.38 -1.68
N PHE A 107 -6.92 7.11 -0.57
CA PHE A 107 -6.97 8.57 -0.55
C PHE A 107 -5.85 9.08 0.33
N LYS A 108 -4.95 9.87 -0.26
CA LYS A 108 -3.78 10.42 0.40
C LYS A 108 -3.85 11.95 0.39
N TRP A 109 -3.77 12.54 1.58
CA TRP A 109 -3.63 13.99 1.74
C TRP A 109 -2.18 14.36 1.90
N ILE A 110 -1.58 14.91 0.84
CA ILE A 110 -0.17 15.28 0.79
C ILE A 110 -0.04 16.72 1.24
N LEU A 111 0.62 16.95 2.38
CA LEU A 111 0.82 18.27 2.95
C LEU A 111 1.81 19.09 2.11
N THR A 112 1.48 20.37 1.91
CA THR A 112 2.39 21.29 1.24
C THR A 112 3.60 21.57 2.11
N SER A 113 4.79 21.41 1.55
CA SER A 113 6.05 21.69 2.21
C SER A 113 7.03 22.30 1.21
N PRO A 114 7.80 23.33 1.54
CA PRO A 114 8.83 23.88 0.67
C PRO A 114 10.03 22.93 0.51
N LYS A 115 10.15 21.93 1.40
CA LYS A 115 11.24 20.94 1.38
C LYS A 115 10.93 19.78 0.43
N LYS A 116 11.95 19.00 0.10
CA LYS A 116 11.83 17.74 -0.65
C LYS A 116 11.09 16.63 0.13
N VAL A 117 10.78 16.86 1.40
CA VAL A 117 9.99 15.95 2.23
C VAL A 117 8.55 16.44 2.25
N LYS A 118 7.61 15.58 1.82
CA LYS A 118 6.17 15.86 1.75
C LYS A 118 5.43 14.89 2.68
N PRO A 119 5.10 15.29 3.91
CA PRO A 119 4.30 14.46 4.80
C PRO A 119 2.91 14.21 4.23
N TYR A 120 2.31 13.08 4.59
CA TYR A 120 0.94 12.76 4.18
C TYR A 120 0.19 11.92 5.21
N PHE A 121 -1.12 11.96 5.10
CA PHE A 121 -2.04 11.00 5.71
C PHE A 121 -2.71 10.20 4.60
N GLU A 122 -2.95 8.92 4.84
CA GLU A 122 -3.62 8.05 3.88
C GLU A 122 -4.68 7.21 4.58
N ILE A 123 -5.82 7.03 3.92
CA ILE A 123 -6.80 5.99 4.22
C ILE A 123 -6.92 5.08 3.01
N GLU A 124 -7.02 3.77 3.25
CA GLU A 124 -7.05 2.78 2.18
C GLU A 124 -8.03 1.67 2.51
N GLY A 125 -8.76 1.20 1.50
CA GLY A 125 -9.66 0.06 1.60
C GLY A 125 -9.47 -0.90 0.42
N GLY A 126 -9.53 -2.21 0.70
CA GLY A 126 -9.30 -3.20 -0.32
C GLY A 126 -9.78 -4.60 0.00
N THR A 127 -9.36 -5.53 -0.83
CA THR A 127 -9.68 -6.96 -0.75
C THR A 127 -8.43 -7.80 -0.56
N LEU A 128 -8.59 -8.95 0.07
CA LEU A 128 -7.54 -9.92 0.29
C LEU A 128 -8.10 -11.33 0.04
N PHE A 129 -7.53 -12.02 -0.92
CA PHE A 129 -7.83 -13.41 -1.26
C PHE A 129 -6.64 -14.27 -0.88
N THR A 130 -6.86 -15.32 -0.08
CA THR A 130 -5.81 -16.18 0.46
C THR A 130 -6.05 -17.67 0.14
N ASN A 131 -4.97 -18.43 0.08
CA ASN A 131 -5.02 -19.87 -0.16
C ASN A 131 -5.55 -20.66 1.06
N THR A 132 -5.48 -20.09 2.26
CA THR A 132 -6.04 -20.63 3.50
C THR A 132 -6.79 -19.55 4.25
N LYS A 133 -7.54 -19.91 5.30
CA LYS A 133 -8.38 -18.98 6.06
C LYS A 133 -7.56 -17.99 6.89
N VAL A 134 -8.01 -16.73 6.90
CA VAL A 134 -7.40 -15.62 7.65
C VAL A 134 -8.50 -14.77 8.30
N PRO A 135 -8.54 -14.60 9.65
CA PRO A 135 -7.85 -15.42 10.63
C PRO A 135 -8.16 -16.89 10.48
N GLU A 136 -7.40 -17.75 11.16
CA GLU A 136 -7.65 -19.19 11.18
C GLU A 136 -9.12 -19.49 11.49
N MET A 137 -9.71 -20.48 10.78
CA MET A 137 -11.12 -20.90 10.89
C MET A 137 -12.18 -19.90 10.40
N THR A 138 -11.81 -18.75 9.82
CA THR A 138 -12.74 -17.74 9.32
C THR A 138 -12.98 -17.82 7.82
N SER A 139 -12.33 -17.02 7.00
CA SER A 139 -12.55 -16.89 5.57
C SER A 139 -11.25 -16.84 4.76
N ARG A 140 -11.32 -17.25 3.49
CA ARG A 140 -10.27 -17.01 2.49
C ARG A 140 -10.46 -15.67 1.74
N VAL A 141 -11.64 -15.09 1.88
CA VAL A 141 -11.97 -13.78 1.32
C VAL A 141 -12.11 -12.81 2.46
N ASN A 142 -11.27 -11.79 2.46
CA ASN A 142 -11.26 -10.74 3.46
C ASN A 142 -11.21 -9.37 2.81
N PHE A 143 -11.52 -8.36 3.63
CA PHE A 143 -11.36 -6.96 3.29
C PHE A 143 -10.30 -6.35 4.19
N THR A 144 -9.60 -5.35 3.65
CA THR A 144 -8.63 -4.56 4.39
C THR A 144 -9.13 -3.13 4.51
N SER A 145 -8.96 -2.53 5.68
CA SER A 145 -9.11 -1.10 5.87
C SER A 145 -7.94 -0.57 6.67
N SER A 146 -7.39 0.57 6.29
CA SER A 146 -6.19 1.08 6.93
C SER A 146 -6.14 2.59 6.96
N GLY A 147 -5.40 3.10 7.96
CA GLY A 147 -4.98 4.48 8.05
C GLY A 147 -3.47 4.56 8.23
N ALA A 148 -2.82 5.51 7.57
CA ALA A 148 -1.38 5.68 7.61
C ALA A 148 -0.98 7.14 7.79
N PHE A 149 0.22 7.31 8.34
CA PHE A 149 0.96 8.56 8.33
C PHE A 149 2.36 8.28 7.79
N GLY A 150 2.80 9.10 6.82
CA GLY A 150 4.08 8.90 6.17
C GLY A 150 4.62 10.16 5.50
N ALA A 151 5.66 10.00 4.71
CA ALA A 151 6.24 11.05 3.92
C ALA A 151 6.79 10.55 2.58
N HIS A 152 6.67 11.40 1.54
CA HIS A 152 7.47 11.29 0.32
C HIS A 152 8.81 12.02 0.52
N PHE A 153 9.87 11.38 0.09
CA PHE A 153 11.23 11.94 0.01
C PHE A 153 11.56 12.13 -1.48
N LEU A 154 11.36 13.34 -1.97
CA LEU A 154 11.49 13.65 -3.40
C LEU A 154 12.97 13.78 -3.80
N GLY A 155 13.42 12.90 -4.68
CA GLY A 155 14.70 13.03 -5.38
C GLY A 155 14.53 13.72 -6.74
N GLU A 156 15.59 13.79 -7.53
CA GLU A 156 15.55 14.42 -8.87
C GLU A 156 14.78 13.58 -9.91
N LYS A 157 14.91 12.27 -9.86
CA LYS A 157 14.31 11.32 -10.82
C LYS A 157 13.31 10.36 -10.19
N ARG A 158 13.36 10.15 -8.89
CA ARG A 158 12.55 9.17 -8.15
C ARG A 158 12.18 9.71 -6.78
N ASN A 159 11.12 9.17 -6.21
CA ASN A 159 10.77 9.39 -4.81
C ASN A 159 10.85 8.09 -4.01
N TRP A 160 11.07 8.25 -2.73
CA TRP A 160 10.86 7.21 -1.73
C TRP A 160 9.70 7.60 -0.86
N THR A 161 9.02 6.61 -0.32
CA THR A 161 8.03 6.80 0.74
C THR A 161 8.39 5.93 1.93
N ALA A 162 8.08 6.41 3.11
CA ALA A 162 8.07 5.62 4.33
C ALA A 162 6.84 6.00 5.14
N GLU A 163 6.14 4.99 5.66
CA GLU A 163 4.95 5.21 6.47
C GLU A 163 4.78 4.17 7.58
N VAL A 164 4.06 4.57 8.62
CA VAL A 164 3.50 3.69 9.63
C VAL A 164 1.99 3.59 9.37
N ARG A 165 1.48 2.37 9.40
CA ARG A 165 0.11 2.03 9.01
C ARG A 165 -0.55 1.17 10.07
N PHE A 166 -1.73 1.55 10.50
CA PHE A 166 -2.68 0.65 11.15
C PHE A 166 -3.54 -0.01 10.07
N MET A 167 -3.69 -1.33 10.13
CA MET A 167 -4.53 -2.06 9.19
C MET A 167 -5.41 -3.07 9.92
N HIS A 168 -6.69 -3.08 9.57
CA HIS A 168 -7.68 -4.07 9.96
C HIS A 168 -7.95 -5.02 8.79
N ILE A 169 -7.93 -6.32 9.06
CA ILE A 169 -8.26 -7.40 8.11
C ILE A 169 -9.45 -8.17 8.70
N SER A 170 -10.55 -8.28 7.97
CA SER A 170 -11.72 -9.06 8.39
C SER A 170 -12.57 -9.50 7.19
N ASN A 171 -13.43 -10.45 7.39
CA ASN A 171 -14.33 -10.93 6.34
C ASN A 171 -15.63 -10.12 6.20
N ALA A 172 -15.75 -8.98 6.89
CA ALA A 172 -16.95 -8.13 6.90
C ALA A 172 -18.25 -8.88 7.25
N GLY A 173 -18.17 -9.98 8.02
CA GLY A 173 -19.35 -10.78 8.40
C GLY A 173 -19.82 -11.79 7.35
N ILE A 174 -19.09 -12.02 6.27
CA ILE A 174 -19.44 -13.06 5.25
C ILE A 174 -19.48 -14.45 5.89
N SER A 175 -18.65 -14.70 6.90
CA SER A 175 -18.66 -15.94 7.67
C SER A 175 -18.45 -15.68 9.16
N SER A 176 -18.99 -16.58 10.00
CA SER A 176 -18.81 -16.56 11.45
C SER A 176 -17.84 -17.68 11.87
N PRO A 177 -16.93 -17.43 12.83
CA PRO A 177 -16.69 -16.16 13.53
C PRO A 177 -15.93 -15.13 12.63
N ASN A 178 -15.99 -13.83 13.04
CA ASN A 178 -15.25 -12.76 12.37
C ASN A 178 -14.46 -11.92 13.40
N PRO A 179 -13.44 -12.45 14.05
CA PRO A 179 -12.67 -11.72 15.06
C PRO A 179 -11.83 -10.60 14.49
N GLY A 180 -11.48 -10.66 13.18
CA GLY A 180 -10.57 -9.74 12.53
C GLY A 180 -9.11 -9.84 13.01
N ILE A 181 -8.21 -9.16 12.31
CA ILE A 181 -6.82 -8.97 12.71
C ILE A 181 -6.52 -7.48 12.62
N ASN A 182 -6.00 -6.90 13.69
CA ASN A 182 -5.47 -5.55 13.70
C ASN A 182 -3.93 -5.61 13.68
N THR A 183 -3.30 -4.85 12.80
CA THR A 183 -1.83 -4.85 12.66
C THR A 183 -1.28 -3.43 12.66
N ILE A 184 -0.05 -3.28 13.16
CA ILE A 184 0.80 -2.12 12.87
C ILE A 184 1.86 -2.57 11.88
N GLN A 185 2.01 -1.83 10.80
CA GLN A 185 2.93 -2.12 9.71
C GLN A 185 3.80 -0.91 9.41
N VAL A 186 5.01 -1.15 8.91
CA VAL A 186 5.85 -0.17 8.23
C VAL A 186 5.82 -0.50 6.74
N ARG A 187 5.59 0.52 5.89
CA ARG A 187 5.63 0.38 4.44
C ARG A 187 6.71 1.30 3.89
N ILE A 188 7.47 0.81 2.92
CA ILE A 188 8.47 1.56 2.16
C ILE A 188 8.09 1.45 0.69
N GLY A 189 8.11 2.57 -0.02
CA GLY A 189 7.83 2.63 -1.45
C GLY A 189 8.93 3.32 -2.24
N TRP A 190 9.02 2.98 -3.51
CA TRP A 190 9.91 3.61 -4.47
C TRP A 190 9.14 3.88 -5.77
N GLY A 191 9.18 5.12 -6.27
CA GLY A 191 8.33 5.53 -7.37
C GLY A 191 8.75 6.80 -8.09
N VAL A 192 7.83 7.32 -8.89
CA VAL A 192 8.00 8.54 -9.67
C VAL A 192 6.67 9.28 -9.82
N PHE A 193 6.71 10.60 -9.69
CA PHE A 193 5.63 11.47 -10.16
C PHE A 193 5.87 11.89 -11.61
N ARG A 194 4.81 11.87 -12.43
CA ARG A 194 4.83 12.30 -13.84
C ARG A 194 3.67 13.26 -14.11
N LYS A 195 3.92 14.25 -14.94
CA LYS A 195 2.93 15.14 -15.53
C LYS A 195 2.61 14.72 -16.94
#